data_b207baa9e3e47456e9d604c2f605b9d7
#
_entry.id   b207baa9e3e47456e9d604c2f605b9d7
#
_cell.length_a   1.000
_cell.length_b   1.000
_cell.length_c   1.000
_cell.angle_alpha   90.00
_cell.angle_beta   90.00
_cell.angle_gamma   90.00
#
_symmetry.space_group_name_H-M   'P 1'
#
loop_
_entity.id
_entity.type
_entity.pdbx_description
1 polymer ?
#
loop_
_entity_poly.entity_id
_entity_poly.type
_entity_poly.pdbx_seq_one_letter_code
_entity_poly.pdbx_strand_id
1 'polypeptide(L)'
;MKSLRKKSIVRREYWYQLEPVNLSFLPLKEQDVVMESYEHFLNALESPIEIYVLHEPTEMVFQNYKINYEQYEYFLKSYEDLAPLLENAGITYHPLLTPPFTNEYFNQRRTIIMNGKSYATIAIIRPPLYLVQGFLIEYIKKVSRIGIRIEPIEISAAYSMLKMREKLLSGKIAEAQTTGVPVDYTTLTEYQTTTEYLEQLQAREVRLFYTTITLTVSGETSTEAIQKARLLKRDLESRGFIVDYPSFVQPLLYELQKPKIITDTLTLTGFYPLITTTLTDPGGIFLGYNTLDGSPITLNVWLRKNYNMFVLGIPGAGKSMFGKTFLLRNLMQYPDMEYYIIDPENEFIPLIKATEGQIIEVREDNELGLDPIHLFPKYDAINIISMLTGIPPELKGELASTIVSAKSLQELYNLASKELKQYLVRLVNGPESFIFLGKPQDIGTRVGFCLGRILSSEVKRIISIMALAKIWNTIKTSQLNRRIIIIDEAWMFLNEPSVANYLAEISAGSRKKFSSLILLTQQPQQVLATQVGKILIDNSATKLLLKQDINTIPDLTQQFLLEQWEQELLFKLETGQAYLMAEHIRLPVQITVTKNEYKLFTTKPIDLMEEK
;
A
#
# COMPACT_ATOMS: atom_id res chain seq x y z
N MET A 1 7.68 -55.06 32.14
CA MET A 1 8.14 -53.74 31.68
C MET A 1 7.10 -53.13 30.77
N LYS A 2 6.21 -52.26 31.30
CA LYS A 2 5.22 -51.53 30.51
C LYS A 2 5.89 -50.26 29.98
N SER A 3 6.04 -50.14 28.65
CA SER A 3 6.54 -48.95 28.00
C SER A 3 5.52 -47.82 28.16
N LEU A 4 5.86 -46.85 28.96
CA LEU A 4 5.15 -45.55 28.99
C LEU A 4 5.39 -44.84 27.65
N ARG A 5 4.50 -45.02 26.69
CA ARG A 5 4.38 -44.10 25.55
C ARG A 5 3.94 -42.74 26.11
N LYS A 6 4.87 -41.80 26.22
CA LYS A 6 4.52 -40.39 26.34
C LYS A 6 3.65 -40.03 25.15
N LYS A 7 2.35 -39.81 25.38
CA LYS A 7 1.49 -39.13 24.42
C LYS A 7 2.08 -37.73 24.20
N SER A 8 2.71 -37.52 23.08
CA SER A 8 3.02 -36.17 22.63
C SER A 8 1.68 -35.44 22.46
N ILE A 9 1.41 -34.49 23.36
CA ILE A 9 0.32 -33.55 23.16
C ILE A 9 0.71 -32.78 21.92
N VAL A 10 0.07 -33.04 20.79
CA VAL A 10 0.20 -32.25 19.58
C VAL A 10 -0.44 -30.89 19.92
N ARG A 11 0.37 -29.91 20.25
CA ARG A 11 -0.11 -28.54 20.44
C ARG A 11 -0.55 -28.03 19.07
N ARG A 12 -1.71 -27.41 19.02
CA ARG A 12 -2.20 -26.75 17.80
C ARG A 12 -1.25 -25.61 17.49
N GLU A 13 -0.79 -25.53 16.23
CA GLU A 13 0.03 -24.43 15.73
C GLU A 13 -0.86 -23.47 14.98
N TYR A 14 -0.65 -22.17 15.19
CA TYR A 14 -1.28 -21.08 14.47
C TYR A 14 -0.22 -20.41 13.63
N TRP A 15 -0.51 -20.20 12.36
CA TRP A 15 0.38 -19.56 11.42
C TRP A 15 -0.30 -18.33 10.84
N TYR A 16 0.45 -17.26 10.74
CA TYR A 16 0.01 -15.99 10.18
C TYR A 16 1.03 -15.50 9.16
N GLN A 17 0.56 -15.06 8.00
CA GLN A 17 1.36 -14.25 7.10
C GLN A 17 1.19 -12.80 7.52
N LEU A 18 2.29 -12.08 7.71
CA LEU A 18 2.29 -10.70 8.18
C LEU A 18 2.62 -9.76 7.03
N GLU A 19 2.05 -8.55 7.08
CA GLU A 19 2.40 -7.50 6.15
C GLU A 19 3.52 -6.62 6.73
N PRO A 20 4.59 -6.37 5.97
CA PRO A 20 5.68 -5.51 6.42
C PRO A 20 5.33 -4.03 6.28
N VAL A 21 6.07 -3.20 7.02
CA VAL A 21 6.00 -1.75 6.96
C VAL A 21 7.30 -1.21 6.35
N ASN A 22 7.21 -0.18 5.51
CA ASN A 22 8.40 0.50 5.02
C ASN A 22 8.85 1.57 6.03
N LEU A 23 9.45 1.11 7.12
CA LEU A 23 9.79 1.94 8.27
C LEU A 23 10.66 3.14 7.90
N SER A 24 11.63 2.96 7.01
CA SER A 24 12.59 4.01 6.62
C SER A 24 11.94 5.21 5.91
N PHE A 25 10.72 5.05 5.42
CA PHE A 25 10.00 6.08 4.67
C PHE A 25 8.77 6.62 5.42
N LEU A 26 8.52 6.16 6.64
CA LEU A 26 7.51 6.77 7.50
C LEU A 26 8.07 8.05 8.16
N PRO A 27 7.23 9.07 8.39
CA PRO A 27 7.57 10.18 9.26
C PRO A 27 8.02 9.68 10.65
N LEU A 28 8.98 10.36 11.29
CA LEU A 28 9.52 9.93 12.59
C LEU A 28 8.43 9.60 13.62
N LYS A 29 7.39 10.43 13.69
CA LYS A 29 6.25 10.18 14.59
C LYS A 29 5.50 8.88 14.30
N GLU A 30 5.38 8.51 13.03
CA GLU A 30 4.74 7.24 12.64
C GLU A 30 5.67 6.07 12.89
N GLN A 31 6.99 6.24 12.75
CA GLN A 31 7.97 5.23 13.13
C GLN A 31 7.87 4.94 14.63
N ASP A 32 7.81 5.98 15.47
CA ASP A 32 7.65 5.83 16.91
C ASP A 32 6.37 5.05 17.26
N VAL A 33 5.24 5.38 16.63
CA VAL A 33 3.96 4.66 16.83
C VAL A 33 4.09 3.17 16.47
N VAL A 34 4.76 2.84 15.37
CA VAL A 34 4.99 1.44 14.98
C VAL A 34 5.86 0.72 16.02
N MET A 35 6.91 1.37 16.52
CA MET A 35 7.79 0.79 17.53
C MET A 35 7.09 0.61 18.87
N GLU A 36 6.37 1.61 19.36
CA GLU A 36 5.57 1.53 20.58
C GLU A 36 4.51 0.42 20.49
N SER A 37 3.83 0.30 19.34
CA SER A 37 2.86 -0.77 19.11
C SER A 37 3.50 -2.15 19.17
N TYR A 38 4.71 -2.30 18.63
CA TYR A 38 5.46 -3.55 18.72
C TYR A 38 5.96 -3.84 20.15
N GLU A 39 6.37 -2.83 20.90
CA GLU A 39 6.70 -2.96 22.32
C GLU A 39 5.51 -3.45 23.13
N HIS A 40 4.33 -2.87 22.91
CA HIS A 40 3.09 -3.31 23.54
C HIS A 40 2.76 -4.77 23.17
N PHE A 41 2.93 -5.13 21.89
CA PHE A 41 2.76 -6.52 21.44
C PHE A 41 3.69 -7.47 22.19
N LEU A 42 4.99 -7.15 22.28
CA LEU A 42 5.97 -7.96 22.99
C LEU A 42 5.64 -8.11 24.48
N ASN A 43 5.30 -7.00 25.14
CA ASN A 43 4.97 -6.98 26.56
C ASN A 43 3.69 -7.75 26.90
N ALA A 44 2.77 -7.92 25.94
CA ALA A 44 1.53 -8.67 26.09
C ALA A 44 1.65 -10.17 25.76
N LEU A 45 2.81 -10.64 25.25
CA LEU A 45 3.00 -12.05 24.90
C LEU A 45 2.96 -12.94 26.14
N GLU A 46 2.16 -14.01 26.11
CA GLU A 46 2.09 -15.02 27.17
C GLU A 46 2.73 -16.36 26.77
N SER A 47 2.78 -16.64 25.47
CA SER A 47 3.35 -17.87 24.91
C SER A 47 4.51 -17.61 23.95
N PRO A 48 5.36 -18.62 23.70
CA PRO A 48 6.44 -18.50 22.72
C PRO A 48 5.93 -18.26 21.31
N ILE A 49 6.60 -17.36 20.58
CA ILE A 49 6.36 -17.11 19.17
C ILE A 49 7.64 -17.31 18.36
N GLU A 50 7.47 -17.57 17.07
CA GLU A 50 8.55 -17.64 16.09
C GLU A 50 8.19 -16.73 14.91
N ILE A 51 9.09 -15.79 14.58
CA ILE A 51 8.93 -14.89 13.43
C ILE A 51 9.96 -15.27 12.39
N TYR A 52 9.51 -15.38 11.15
CA TYR A 52 10.34 -15.75 10.01
C TYR A 52 10.22 -14.68 8.92
N VAL A 53 11.35 -14.21 8.44
CA VAL A 53 11.44 -13.44 7.22
C VAL A 53 12.16 -14.29 6.19
N LEU A 54 11.48 -14.63 5.12
CA LEU A 54 12.02 -15.40 4.01
C LEU A 54 12.33 -14.46 2.86
N HIS A 55 13.44 -14.71 2.22
CA HIS A 55 13.89 -13.98 1.04
C HIS A 55 14.28 -14.97 -0.04
N GLU A 56 13.60 -14.91 -1.18
CA GLU A 56 13.85 -15.80 -2.32
C GLU A 56 13.89 -15.00 -3.62
N PRO A 57 14.89 -15.25 -4.49
CA PRO A 57 14.87 -14.73 -5.84
C PRO A 57 13.73 -15.39 -6.61
N THR A 58 12.88 -14.59 -7.22
CA THR A 58 11.68 -15.01 -7.94
C THR A 58 11.70 -14.42 -9.35
N GLU A 59 11.07 -15.11 -10.30
CA GLU A 59 10.89 -14.64 -11.67
C GLU A 59 9.42 -14.30 -11.91
N MET A 60 9.16 -13.12 -12.41
CA MET A 60 7.85 -12.71 -12.89
C MET A 60 7.89 -12.52 -14.41
N VAL A 61 6.88 -13.01 -15.11
CA VAL A 61 6.72 -12.75 -16.55
C VAL A 61 5.68 -11.66 -16.73
N PHE A 62 6.10 -10.56 -17.37
CA PHE A 62 5.23 -9.45 -17.71
C PHE A 62 5.36 -9.13 -19.20
N GLN A 63 4.27 -9.24 -19.97
CA GLN A 63 4.24 -8.98 -21.41
C GLN A 63 5.43 -9.62 -22.19
N ASN A 64 5.75 -10.86 -21.94
CA ASN A 64 6.91 -11.60 -22.49
C ASN A 64 8.30 -11.14 -21.98
N TYR A 65 8.37 -10.20 -21.05
CA TYR A 65 9.61 -9.87 -20.35
C TYR A 65 9.72 -10.67 -19.07
N LYS A 66 10.89 -11.28 -18.85
CA LYS A 66 11.21 -11.92 -17.58
C LYS A 66 11.81 -10.88 -16.65
N ILE A 67 11.21 -10.70 -15.49
CA ILE A 67 11.67 -9.80 -14.46
C ILE A 67 12.10 -10.65 -13.28
N ASN A 68 13.41 -10.66 -13.00
CA ASN A 68 13.93 -11.29 -11.79
C ASN A 68 13.79 -10.28 -10.64
N TYR A 69 13.24 -10.72 -9.53
CA TYR A 69 13.08 -9.88 -8.36
C TYR A 69 13.26 -10.68 -7.07
N GLU A 70 13.49 -9.97 -5.98
CA GLU A 70 13.61 -10.54 -4.66
C GLU A 70 12.27 -10.47 -3.95
N GLN A 71 11.71 -11.63 -3.61
CA GLN A 71 10.45 -11.72 -2.87
C GLN A 71 10.74 -11.87 -1.38
N TYR A 72 10.02 -11.09 -0.57
CA TYR A 72 10.11 -11.14 0.88
C TYR A 72 8.77 -11.59 1.44
N GLU A 73 8.79 -12.59 2.32
CA GLU A 73 7.60 -13.11 2.98
C GLU A 73 7.82 -13.13 4.49
N TYR A 74 6.80 -12.74 5.23
CA TYR A 74 6.86 -12.56 6.67
C TYR A 74 5.84 -13.48 7.33
N PHE A 75 6.29 -14.35 8.22
CA PHE A 75 5.44 -15.32 8.88
C PHE A 75 5.62 -15.27 10.39
N LEU A 76 4.52 -15.49 11.11
CA LEU A 76 4.50 -15.68 12.55
C LEU A 76 3.87 -17.03 12.87
N LYS A 77 4.54 -17.79 13.71
CA LYS A 77 4.06 -19.05 14.29
C LYS A 77 3.83 -18.88 15.78
N SER A 78 2.71 -19.37 16.26
CA SER A 78 2.37 -19.42 17.69
C SER A 78 1.70 -20.74 18.05
N TYR A 79 1.63 -21.02 19.35
CA TYR A 79 0.85 -22.14 19.92
C TYR A 79 -0.48 -21.69 20.53
N GLU A 80 -0.76 -20.40 20.45
CA GLU A 80 -2.02 -19.75 20.87
C GLU A 80 -2.51 -18.85 19.75
N ASP A 81 -3.82 -18.56 19.74
CA ASP A 81 -4.38 -17.63 18.78
C ASP A 81 -3.99 -16.19 19.14
N LEU A 82 -3.18 -15.57 18.30
CA LEU A 82 -2.68 -14.21 18.49
C LEU A 82 -3.46 -13.15 17.68
N ALA A 83 -4.50 -13.53 16.95
CA ALA A 83 -5.26 -12.60 16.14
C ALA A 83 -5.69 -11.34 16.90
N PRO A 84 -6.28 -11.42 18.12
CA PRO A 84 -6.67 -10.21 18.87
C PRO A 84 -5.46 -9.34 19.28
N LEU A 85 -4.32 -9.94 19.54
CA LEU A 85 -3.11 -9.22 19.95
C LEU A 85 -2.47 -8.50 18.77
N LEU A 86 -2.47 -9.13 17.58
CA LEU A 86 -1.99 -8.52 16.33
C LEU A 86 -2.88 -7.34 15.91
N GLU A 87 -4.20 -7.48 16.04
CA GLU A 87 -5.15 -6.41 15.76
C GLU A 87 -4.93 -5.21 16.69
N ASN A 88 -4.78 -5.44 17.99
CA ASN A 88 -4.51 -4.39 18.97
C ASN A 88 -3.18 -3.66 18.72
N ALA A 89 -2.19 -4.39 18.21
CA ALA A 89 -0.89 -3.83 17.83
C ALA A 89 -0.89 -3.16 16.44
N GLY A 90 -2.02 -3.17 15.73
CA GLY A 90 -2.11 -2.62 14.37
C GLY A 90 -1.28 -3.38 13.33
N ILE A 91 -0.88 -4.61 13.62
CA ILE A 91 -0.12 -5.48 12.69
C ILE A 91 -1.12 -6.16 11.77
N THR A 92 -1.01 -5.89 10.47
CA THR A 92 -1.84 -6.54 9.45
C THR A 92 -1.39 -7.99 9.25
N TYR A 93 -2.34 -8.91 9.25
CA TYR A 93 -2.06 -10.34 9.14
C TYR A 93 -3.12 -11.10 8.34
N HIS A 94 -2.72 -12.28 7.81
CA HIS A 94 -3.60 -13.25 7.16
C HIS A 94 -3.39 -14.62 7.78
N PRO A 95 -4.42 -15.25 8.38
CA PRO A 95 -4.27 -16.57 8.98
C PRO A 95 -4.02 -17.63 7.91
N LEU A 96 -3.09 -18.56 8.17
CA LEU A 96 -2.76 -19.65 7.28
C LEU A 96 -3.28 -20.98 7.86
N LEU A 97 -3.84 -21.82 6.99
CA LEU A 97 -4.36 -23.15 7.36
C LEU A 97 -3.24 -24.21 7.46
N THR A 98 -2.15 -23.98 6.75
CA THR A 98 -1.00 -24.90 6.69
C THR A 98 0.30 -24.15 6.89
N PRO A 99 1.36 -24.79 7.40
CA PRO A 99 2.68 -24.20 7.47
C PRO A 99 3.15 -23.72 6.08
N PRO A 100 3.75 -22.52 5.97
CA PRO A 100 4.16 -21.97 4.68
C PRO A 100 5.42 -22.64 4.09
N PHE A 101 6.16 -23.39 4.89
CA PHE A 101 7.38 -24.09 4.47
C PHE A 101 7.53 -25.42 5.20
N THR A 102 8.30 -26.35 4.60
CA THR A 102 8.63 -27.65 5.18
C THR A 102 10.04 -27.62 5.77
N ASN A 103 10.27 -28.39 6.83
CA ASN A 103 11.58 -28.53 7.46
C ASN A 103 12.27 -29.86 7.06
N GLU A 104 12.03 -30.35 5.84
CA GLU A 104 12.74 -31.53 5.35
C GLU A 104 14.12 -31.15 4.82
N TYR A 105 15.17 -31.58 5.49
CA TYR A 105 16.54 -31.26 5.13
C TYR A 105 17.51 -32.40 5.44
N PHE A 106 18.65 -32.40 4.73
CA PHE A 106 19.81 -33.26 5.03
C PHE A 106 20.86 -32.48 5.82
N ASN A 107 21.29 -33.00 6.96
CA ASN A 107 22.29 -32.35 7.78
C ASN A 107 23.71 -32.63 7.30
N GLN A 108 24.53 -31.59 7.24
CA GLN A 108 25.97 -31.65 7.02
C GLN A 108 26.73 -30.97 8.17
N ARG A 109 28.06 -31.05 8.15
CA ARG A 109 28.91 -30.54 9.24
C ARG A 109 28.64 -29.05 9.55
N ARG A 110 28.48 -28.19 8.54
CA ARG A 110 28.30 -26.73 8.68
C ARG A 110 27.15 -26.16 7.86
N THR A 111 26.38 -27.01 7.21
CA THR A 111 25.25 -26.63 6.37
C THR A 111 24.13 -27.63 6.53
N ILE A 112 22.95 -27.26 6.13
CA ILE A 112 21.84 -28.15 5.81
C ILE A 112 21.58 -28.08 4.30
N ILE A 113 21.09 -29.16 3.72
CA ILE A 113 20.70 -29.20 2.30
C ILE A 113 19.18 -29.34 2.23
N MET A 114 18.53 -28.46 1.50
CA MET A 114 17.10 -28.48 1.29
C MET A 114 16.81 -28.03 -0.15
N ASN A 115 15.95 -28.76 -0.85
CA ASN A 115 15.58 -28.46 -2.25
C ASN A 115 16.80 -28.28 -3.19
N GLY A 116 17.87 -29.04 -3.00
CA GLY A 116 19.08 -28.99 -3.80
C GLY A 116 20.04 -27.84 -3.49
N LYS A 117 19.66 -26.90 -2.62
CA LYS A 117 20.52 -25.80 -2.17
C LYS A 117 21.10 -26.06 -0.79
N SER A 118 22.26 -25.47 -0.53
CA SER A 118 22.95 -25.53 0.78
C SER A 118 22.68 -24.27 1.58
N TYR A 119 22.33 -24.42 2.84
CA TYR A 119 22.03 -23.32 3.77
C TYR A 119 23.01 -23.34 4.94
N ALA A 120 23.53 -22.19 5.31
CA ALA A 120 24.42 -22.00 6.44
C ALA A 120 23.83 -20.94 7.38
N THR A 121 23.59 -21.34 8.64
CA THR A 121 22.94 -20.52 9.64
C THR A 121 23.92 -20.03 10.69
N ILE A 122 23.96 -18.74 10.94
CA ILE A 122 24.68 -18.11 12.06
C ILE A 122 23.68 -17.67 13.12
N ALA A 123 24.14 -17.57 14.36
CA ALA A 123 23.31 -17.13 15.49
C ALA A 123 23.91 -15.93 16.19
N ILE A 124 23.09 -14.98 16.59
CA ILE A 124 23.48 -13.84 17.41
C ILE A 124 23.55 -14.33 18.86
N ILE A 125 24.72 -14.17 19.49
CA ILE A 125 24.96 -14.51 20.89
C ILE A 125 24.79 -13.30 21.79
N ARG A 126 25.20 -12.12 21.31
CA ARG A 126 25.03 -10.85 22.01
C ARG A 126 24.92 -9.71 21.01
N PRO A 127 23.85 -8.90 21.08
CA PRO A 127 23.77 -7.65 20.34
C PRO A 127 24.69 -6.58 20.92
N PRO A 128 24.99 -5.50 20.20
CA PRO A 128 25.65 -4.33 20.76
C PRO A 128 24.75 -3.63 21.79
N LEU A 129 25.32 -2.79 22.63
CA LEU A 129 24.59 -2.05 23.68
C LEU A 129 23.52 -1.11 23.10
N TYR A 130 23.77 -0.56 21.92
CA TYR A 130 22.83 0.31 21.20
C TYR A 130 22.57 -0.31 19.84
N LEU A 131 21.31 -0.67 19.60
CA LEU A 131 20.85 -1.19 18.33
C LEU A 131 19.99 -0.10 17.64
N VAL A 132 20.39 0.27 16.43
CA VAL A 132 19.63 1.24 15.62
C VAL A 132 18.33 0.57 15.15
N GLN A 133 17.21 1.26 15.32
CA GLN A 133 15.93 0.82 14.76
C GLN A 133 16.05 0.59 13.26
N GLY A 134 15.43 -0.49 12.78
CA GLY A 134 15.54 -0.85 11.37
C GLY A 134 16.86 -1.53 10.96
N PHE A 135 17.72 -1.88 11.91
CA PHE A 135 18.99 -2.59 11.66
C PHE A 135 18.83 -3.77 10.68
N LEU A 136 17.75 -4.54 10.76
CA LEU A 136 17.53 -5.70 9.90
C LEU A 136 17.36 -5.37 8.42
N ILE A 137 17.00 -4.13 8.04
CA ILE A 137 16.86 -3.69 6.64
C ILE A 137 18.13 -3.98 5.83
N GLU A 138 19.30 -3.75 6.41
CA GLU A 138 20.56 -3.97 5.72
C GLU A 138 20.88 -5.46 5.49
N TYR A 139 20.28 -6.32 6.30
CA TYR A 139 20.56 -7.76 6.28
C TYR A 139 19.50 -8.57 5.55
N ILE A 140 18.26 -8.09 5.46
CA ILE A 140 17.16 -8.80 4.81
C ILE A 140 17.49 -9.21 3.37
N LYS A 141 18.25 -8.39 2.63
CA LYS A 141 18.70 -8.66 1.26
C LYS A 141 19.94 -9.58 1.17
N LYS A 142 20.70 -9.70 2.26
CA LYS A 142 21.94 -10.50 2.30
C LYS A 142 21.72 -11.94 2.74
N VAL A 143 20.53 -12.25 3.26
CA VAL A 143 20.22 -13.56 3.85
C VAL A 143 18.98 -14.17 3.19
N SER A 144 18.90 -15.48 3.16
CA SER A 144 17.73 -16.20 2.65
C SER A 144 16.62 -16.33 3.70
N ARG A 145 16.98 -16.23 5.00
CA ARG A 145 16.02 -16.33 6.09
C ARG A 145 16.56 -15.62 7.33
N ILE A 146 15.69 -14.85 7.98
CA ILE A 146 15.85 -14.40 9.35
C ILE A 146 14.86 -15.19 10.20
N GLY A 147 15.31 -15.76 11.31
CA GLY A 147 14.47 -16.45 12.28
C GLY A 147 14.64 -15.83 13.64
N ILE A 148 13.53 -15.47 14.29
CA ILE A 148 13.50 -14.91 15.64
C ILE A 148 12.48 -15.69 16.46
N ARG A 149 12.95 -16.41 17.48
CA ARG A 149 12.09 -17.05 18.48
C ARG A 149 12.12 -16.23 19.75
N ILE A 150 10.97 -15.93 20.30
CA ILE A 150 10.77 -15.11 21.49
C ILE A 150 9.95 -15.92 22.48
N GLU A 151 10.53 -16.23 23.63
CA GLU A 151 9.88 -16.97 24.73
C GLU A 151 9.79 -16.02 25.94
N PRO A 152 8.59 -15.57 26.34
CA PRO A 152 8.44 -14.70 27.50
C PRO A 152 8.93 -15.38 28.78
N ILE A 153 9.70 -14.65 29.57
CA ILE A 153 10.10 -15.09 30.92
C ILE A 153 9.02 -14.64 31.89
N GLU A 154 8.58 -15.54 32.76
CA GLU A 154 7.63 -15.21 33.81
C GLU A 154 8.18 -14.06 34.68
N ILE A 155 7.34 -13.06 35.01
CA ILE A 155 7.78 -11.84 35.72
C ILE A 155 8.44 -12.18 37.05
N SER A 156 7.93 -13.15 37.79
CA SER A 156 8.51 -13.63 39.05
C SER A 156 9.91 -14.20 38.89
N ALA A 157 10.13 -14.97 37.81
CA ALA A 157 11.43 -15.53 37.46
C ALA A 157 12.41 -14.44 37.01
N ALA A 158 11.96 -13.52 36.13
CA ALA A 158 12.75 -12.39 35.69
C ALA A 158 13.20 -11.50 36.85
N TYR A 159 12.28 -11.19 37.77
CA TYR A 159 12.58 -10.43 38.99
C TYR A 159 13.63 -11.13 39.83
N SER A 160 13.47 -12.43 40.07
CA SER A 160 14.42 -13.22 40.86
C SER A 160 15.82 -13.23 40.21
N MET A 161 15.90 -13.34 38.90
CA MET A 161 17.17 -13.32 38.15
C MET A 161 17.88 -11.96 38.31
N LEU A 162 17.16 -10.85 38.10
CA LEU A 162 17.71 -9.51 38.24
C LEU A 162 18.10 -9.20 39.69
N LYS A 163 17.27 -9.60 40.64
CA LYS A 163 17.56 -9.42 42.08
C LYS A 163 18.80 -10.17 42.53
N MET A 164 19.01 -11.40 42.01
CA MET A 164 20.24 -12.14 42.23
C MET A 164 21.46 -11.44 41.62
N ARG A 165 21.33 -10.88 40.43
CA ARG A 165 22.39 -10.10 39.76
C ARG A 165 22.75 -8.84 40.54
N GLU A 166 21.75 -8.07 40.96
CA GLU A 166 21.92 -6.90 41.80
C GLU A 166 22.68 -7.23 43.11
N LYS A 167 22.29 -8.32 43.78
CA LYS A 167 22.94 -8.77 44.99
C LYS A 167 24.41 -9.16 44.77
N LEU A 168 24.72 -9.80 43.65
CA LEU A 168 26.11 -10.15 43.31
C LEU A 168 26.95 -8.90 43.03
N LEU A 169 26.40 -7.93 42.33
CA LEU A 169 27.08 -6.68 42.01
C LEU A 169 27.27 -5.79 43.26
N SER A 170 26.25 -5.67 44.11
CA SER A 170 26.35 -4.96 45.37
C SER A 170 27.39 -5.59 46.32
N GLY A 171 27.49 -6.94 46.36
CA GLY A 171 28.52 -7.64 47.06
C GLY A 171 29.94 -7.29 46.62
N LYS A 172 30.17 -7.28 45.28
CA LYS A 172 31.47 -6.85 44.72
C LYS A 172 31.82 -5.40 45.06
N ILE A 173 30.84 -4.52 45.01
CA ILE A 173 31.02 -3.11 45.37
C ILE A 173 31.40 -2.96 46.83
N ALA A 174 30.70 -3.67 47.73
CA ALA A 174 30.99 -3.68 49.16
C ALA A 174 32.38 -4.26 49.47
N GLU A 175 32.79 -5.35 48.83
CA GLU A 175 34.12 -5.95 48.94
C GLU A 175 35.22 -4.94 48.50
N ALA A 176 35.05 -4.29 47.37
CA ALA A 176 35.98 -3.30 46.89
C ALA A 176 36.12 -2.11 47.85
N GLN A 177 35.01 -1.66 48.49
CA GLN A 177 35.01 -0.60 49.50
C GLN A 177 35.73 -1.03 50.76
N THR A 178 35.60 -2.29 51.20
CA THR A 178 36.26 -2.81 52.38
C THR A 178 37.76 -3.07 52.20
N THR A 179 38.16 -3.46 50.99
CA THR A 179 39.58 -3.72 50.64
C THR A 179 40.32 -2.47 50.15
N GLY A 180 39.65 -1.32 50.01
CA GLY A 180 40.26 -0.10 49.51
C GLY A 180 40.65 -0.11 48.03
N VAL A 181 40.16 -1.11 47.26
CA VAL A 181 40.38 -1.22 45.84
C VAL A 181 39.31 -0.40 45.08
N PRO A 182 39.66 0.44 44.10
CA PRO A 182 38.65 1.17 43.32
C PRO A 182 37.66 0.20 42.64
N VAL A 183 36.37 0.50 42.75
CA VAL A 183 35.33 -0.30 42.05
C VAL A 183 35.49 -0.07 40.55
N ASP A 184 35.52 -1.14 39.78
CA ASP A 184 35.55 -1.03 38.34
C ASP A 184 34.27 -0.33 37.80
N TYR A 185 34.48 0.61 36.88
CA TYR A 185 33.41 1.41 36.28
C TYR A 185 32.33 0.53 35.65
N THR A 186 32.72 -0.60 35.01
CA THR A 186 31.79 -1.56 34.44
C THR A 186 30.85 -2.19 35.49
N THR A 187 31.37 -2.51 36.67
CA THR A 187 30.58 -3.05 37.79
C THR A 187 29.57 -2.02 38.33
N LEU A 188 29.95 -0.75 38.42
CA LEU A 188 29.04 0.34 38.85
C LEU A 188 27.92 0.54 37.81
N THR A 189 28.26 0.63 36.54
CA THR A 189 27.29 0.79 35.44
C THR A 189 26.34 -0.39 35.36
N GLU A 190 26.85 -1.63 35.46
CA GLU A 190 26.00 -2.84 35.50
C GLU A 190 25.05 -2.83 36.70
N TYR A 191 25.50 -2.38 37.86
CA TYR A 191 24.65 -2.29 39.05
C TYR A 191 23.52 -1.27 38.86
N GLN A 192 23.83 -0.07 38.37
CA GLN A 192 22.83 0.96 38.07
C GLN A 192 21.80 0.48 37.06
N THR A 193 22.26 -0.04 35.93
CA THR A 193 21.38 -0.60 34.88
C THR A 193 20.51 -1.73 35.41
N THR A 194 21.07 -2.62 36.24
CA THR A 194 20.28 -3.73 36.83
C THR A 194 19.19 -3.21 37.77
N THR A 195 19.47 -2.13 38.52
CA THR A 195 18.48 -1.52 39.42
C THR A 195 17.37 -0.82 38.63
N GLU A 196 17.72 -0.09 37.57
CA GLU A 196 16.74 0.53 36.65
C GLU A 196 15.83 -0.52 36.00
N TYR A 197 16.39 -1.63 35.52
CA TYR A 197 15.60 -2.74 34.98
C TYR A 197 14.65 -3.38 36.02
N LEU A 198 15.05 -3.47 37.28
CA LEU A 198 14.15 -3.95 38.34
C LEU A 198 12.94 -3.05 38.54
N GLU A 199 13.14 -1.72 38.50
CA GLU A 199 12.07 -0.73 38.59
C GLU A 199 11.12 -0.82 37.39
N GLN A 200 11.67 -0.82 36.19
CA GLN A 200 10.90 -0.92 34.95
C GLN A 200 10.13 -2.25 34.83
N LEU A 201 10.72 -3.36 35.30
CA LEU A 201 10.04 -4.66 35.35
C LEU A 201 8.85 -4.66 36.31
N GLN A 202 8.99 -4.00 37.48
CA GLN A 202 7.90 -3.81 38.44
C GLN A 202 6.79 -2.91 37.90
N ALA A 203 7.15 -1.84 37.17
CA ALA A 203 6.21 -0.96 36.47
C ALA A 203 5.55 -1.62 35.25
N ARG A 204 6.01 -2.80 34.83
CA ARG A 204 5.60 -3.51 33.59
C ARG A 204 5.90 -2.74 32.30
N GLU A 205 6.86 -1.87 32.34
CA GLU A 205 7.32 -1.11 31.18
C GLU A 205 8.23 -1.95 30.29
N VAL A 206 9.03 -2.86 30.90
CA VAL A 206 9.95 -3.77 30.23
C VAL A 206 9.66 -5.21 30.62
N ARG A 207 9.88 -6.14 29.72
CA ARG A 207 9.80 -7.58 29.93
C ARG A 207 11.08 -8.27 29.47
N LEU A 208 11.41 -9.40 30.08
CA LEU A 208 12.55 -10.22 29.68
C LEU A 208 12.08 -11.45 28.90
N PHE A 209 12.91 -11.86 27.94
CA PHE A 209 12.64 -12.98 27.06
C PHE A 209 13.86 -13.87 26.90
N TYR A 210 13.63 -15.18 26.75
CA TYR A 210 14.59 -16.06 26.11
C TYR A 210 14.42 -15.92 24.59
N THR A 211 15.47 -15.52 23.90
CA THR A 211 15.41 -15.23 22.48
C THR A 211 16.44 -16.04 21.71
N THR A 212 16.08 -16.50 20.53
CA THR A 212 17.00 -17.08 19.55
C THR A 212 16.88 -16.28 18.27
N ILE A 213 17.98 -15.66 17.83
CA ILE A 213 18.03 -14.87 16.60
C ILE A 213 19.04 -15.49 15.65
N THR A 214 18.59 -15.88 14.47
CA THR A 214 19.41 -16.56 13.47
C THR A 214 19.29 -15.88 12.10
N LEU A 215 20.40 -15.87 11.36
CA LEU A 215 20.47 -15.43 9.98
C LEU A 215 21.02 -16.57 9.12
N THR A 216 20.28 -16.95 8.10
CA THR A 216 20.62 -18.06 7.20
C THR A 216 20.94 -17.54 5.81
N VAL A 217 22.03 -17.97 5.25
CA VAL A 217 22.42 -17.69 3.86
C VAL A 217 22.35 -18.96 3.03
N SER A 218 22.05 -18.83 1.73
CA SER A 218 21.99 -19.94 0.79
C SER A 218 23.14 -19.88 -0.23
N GLY A 219 23.48 -21.05 -0.76
CA GLY A 219 24.40 -21.20 -1.88
C GLY A 219 24.08 -22.47 -2.67
N GLU A 220 24.48 -22.50 -3.92
CA GLU A 220 24.33 -23.68 -4.77
C GLU A 220 25.22 -24.84 -4.25
N THR A 221 26.30 -24.51 -3.55
CA THR A 221 27.18 -25.46 -2.91
C THR A 221 27.39 -25.16 -1.43
N SER A 222 27.72 -26.19 -0.64
CA SER A 222 28.06 -25.99 0.78
C SER A 222 29.26 -25.05 0.98
N THR A 223 30.23 -25.05 0.05
CA THR A 223 31.38 -24.14 0.12
C THR A 223 30.97 -22.69 -0.03
N GLU A 224 30.09 -22.40 -0.97
CA GLU A 224 29.53 -21.06 -1.19
C GLU A 224 28.74 -20.55 0.01
N ALA A 225 27.82 -21.39 0.52
CA ALA A 225 27.03 -21.05 1.71
C ALA A 225 27.92 -20.76 2.93
N ILE A 226 28.96 -21.56 3.15
CA ILE A 226 29.94 -21.35 4.22
C ILE A 226 30.71 -20.04 4.05
N GLN A 227 31.12 -19.69 2.82
CA GLN A 227 31.80 -18.42 2.55
C GLN A 227 30.89 -17.22 2.85
N LYS A 228 29.66 -17.25 2.37
CA LYS A 228 28.66 -16.20 2.64
C LYS A 228 28.41 -16.05 4.16
N ALA A 229 28.24 -17.16 4.89
CA ALA A 229 28.06 -17.14 6.34
C ALA A 229 29.25 -16.52 7.08
N ARG A 230 30.49 -16.79 6.64
CA ARG A 230 31.69 -16.19 7.22
C ARG A 230 31.80 -14.69 6.94
N LEU A 231 31.45 -14.25 5.74
CA LEU A 231 31.41 -12.82 5.40
C LEU A 231 30.35 -12.10 6.24
N LEU A 232 29.14 -12.66 6.33
CA LEU A 232 28.06 -12.13 7.15
C LEU A 232 28.46 -12.05 8.64
N LYS A 233 29.09 -13.09 9.17
CA LYS A 233 29.62 -13.10 10.54
C LYS A 233 30.59 -11.93 10.77
N ARG A 234 31.58 -11.73 9.89
CA ARG A 234 32.56 -10.64 10.00
C ARG A 234 31.91 -9.26 9.93
N ASP A 235 30.92 -9.08 9.04
CA ASP A 235 30.17 -7.82 8.91
C ASP A 235 29.44 -7.49 10.22
N LEU A 236 28.74 -8.45 10.81
CA LEU A 236 28.07 -8.28 12.11
C LEU A 236 29.07 -8.03 13.26
N GLU A 237 30.17 -8.76 13.31
CA GLU A 237 31.21 -8.58 14.33
C GLU A 237 31.84 -7.18 14.24
N SER A 238 32.03 -6.63 13.03
CA SER A 238 32.53 -5.26 12.85
C SER A 238 31.60 -4.19 13.40
N ARG A 239 30.32 -4.52 13.59
CA ARG A 239 29.28 -3.64 14.18
C ARG A 239 29.02 -3.91 15.67
N GLY A 240 29.87 -4.69 16.30
CA GLY A 240 29.81 -4.96 17.74
C GLY A 240 28.93 -6.13 18.17
N PHE A 241 28.41 -6.93 17.23
CA PHE A 241 27.71 -8.17 17.57
C PHE A 241 28.69 -9.26 17.96
N ILE A 242 28.29 -10.14 18.88
CA ILE A 242 28.94 -11.45 19.04
C ILE A 242 28.09 -12.48 18.34
N VAL A 243 28.68 -13.15 17.35
CA VAL A 243 27.99 -14.08 16.45
C VAL A 243 28.68 -15.43 16.48
N ASP A 244 27.90 -16.53 16.54
CA ASP A 244 28.42 -17.89 16.47
C ASP A 244 28.01 -18.58 15.16
N TYR A 245 28.94 -19.41 14.65
CA TYR A 245 28.74 -20.27 13.49
C TYR A 245 29.26 -21.67 13.81
N PRO A 246 28.55 -22.44 14.65
CA PRO A 246 29.02 -23.72 15.13
C PRO A 246 28.87 -24.83 14.10
N SER A 247 29.76 -25.84 14.22
CA SER A 247 29.68 -27.08 13.45
C SER A 247 28.72 -28.08 14.09
N PHE A 248 28.13 -28.96 13.28
CA PHE A 248 27.27 -30.10 13.69
C PHE A 248 25.91 -29.74 14.31
N VAL A 249 25.62 -28.48 14.58
CA VAL A 249 24.37 -28.03 15.21
C VAL A 249 23.51 -27.15 14.33
N GLN A 250 23.78 -27.13 13.02
CA GLN A 250 23.06 -26.33 12.04
C GLN A 250 21.52 -26.55 12.07
N PRO A 251 21.00 -27.79 12.23
CA PRO A 251 19.58 -28.00 12.40
C PRO A 251 18.99 -27.25 13.60
N LEU A 252 19.67 -27.25 14.74
CA LEU A 252 19.19 -26.58 15.96
C LEU A 252 19.12 -25.05 15.80
N LEU A 253 20.04 -24.48 15.00
CA LEU A 253 20.01 -23.05 14.65
C LEU A 253 18.88 -22.75 13.68
N TYR A 254 18.74 -23.57 12.64
CA TYR A 254 17.72 -23.40 11.63
C TYR A 254 16.30 -23.51 12.19
N GLU A 255 16.09 -24.44 13.14
CA GLU A 255 14.81 -24.64 13.83
C GLU A 255 14.60 -23.71 15.04
N LEU A 256 15.46 -22.70 15.24
CA LEU A 256 15.38 -21.73 16.33
C LEU A 256 15.37 -22.37 17.74
N GLN A 257 16.03 -23.52 17.91
CA GLN A 257 16.11 -24.20 19.20
C GLN A 257 17.25 -23.69 20.09
N LYS A 258 18.33 -23.21 19.47
CA LYS A 258 19.54 -22.68 20.15
C LYS A 258 20.23 -21.61 19.27
N PRO A 259 21.06 -20.74 19.86
CA PRO A 259 21.23 -20.51 21.29
C PRO A 259 20.05 -19.74 21.89
N LYS A 260 19.84 -19.87 23.21
CA LYS A 260 18.92 -19.00 23.94
C LYS A 260 19.73 -17.90 24.62
N ILE A 261 19.44 -16.66 24.28
CA ILE A 261 20.00 -15.47 24.92
C ILE A 261 18.89 -14.76 25.70
N ILE A 262 19.25 -13.98 26.72
CA ILE A 262 18.28 -13.16 27.44
C ILE A 262 18.30 -11.77 26.80
N THR A 263 17.12 -11.30 26.39
CA THR A 263 16.90 -9.97 25.85
C THR A 263 15.73 -9.29 26.58
N ASP A 264 15.63 -8.00 26.45
CA ASP A 264 14.51 -7.20 26.93
C ASP A 264 13.65 -6.70 25.77
N THR A 265 12.52 -6.07 26.10
CA THR A 265 11.59 -5.47 25.12
C THR A 265 12.30 -4.49 24.21
N LEU A 266 13.11 -3.58 24.73
CA LEU A 266 13.77 -2.53 23.95
C LEU A 266 14.80 -3.10 22.97
N THR A 267 15.59 -4.08 23.40
CA THR A 267 16.52 -4.81 22.53
C THR A 267 15.77 -5.48 21.37
N LEU A 268 14.62 -6.14 21.65
CA LEU A 268 13.82 -6.80 20.62
C LEU A 268 13.15 -5.82 19.68
N THR A 269 12.78 -4.62 20.13
CA THR A 269 12.27 -3.55 19.27
C THR A 269 13.32 -3.13 18.24
N GLY A 270 14.60 -3.09 18.61
CA GLY A 270 15.70 -2.88 17.66
C GLY A 270 15.82 -3.97 16.58
N PHE A 271 15.36 -5.19 16.88
CA PHE A 271 15.25 -6.30 15.92
C PHE A 271 13.89 -6.39 15.24
N TYR A 272 13.11 -5.30 15.17
CA TYR A 272 11.82 -5.30 14.50
C TYR A 272 11.93 -5.91 13.09
N PRO A 273 11.23 -7.04 12.82
CA PRO A 273 11.50 -7.81 11.61
C PRO A 273 10.59 -7.48 10.44
N LEU A 274 9.46 -6.78 10.68
CA LEU A 274 8.42 -6.54 9.69
C LEU A 274 8.75 -5.30 8.86
N ILE A 275 9.89 -5.32 8.16
CA ILE A 275 10.44 -4.19 7.42
C ILE A 275 10.58 -4.58 5.95
N THR A 276 10.15 -3.69 5.05
CA THR A 276 10.38 -3.83 3.62
C THR A 276 10.96 -2.55 3.03
N THR A 277 11.66 -2.68 1.91
CA THR A 277 12.12 -1.55 1.09
C THR A 277 11.41 -1.51 -0.27
N THR A 278 10.50 -2.44 -0.53
CA THR A 278 9.80 -2.58 -1.80
C THR A 278 8.31 -2.84 -1.59
N LEU A 279 7.55 -2.79 -2.69
CA LEU A 279 6.14 -3.14 -2.75
C LEU A 279 5.95 -4.22 -3.81
N THR A 280 5.65 -5.43 -3.38
CA THR A 280 5.38 -6.59 -4.27
C THR A 280 4.06 -7.24 -3.90
N ASP A 281 2.95 -6.61 -4.30
CA ASP A 281 1.62 -7.12 -4.00
C ASP A 281 1.30 -8.39 -4.78
N PRO A 282 0.72 -9.41 -4.15
CA PRO A 282 0.23 -10.60 -4.82
C PRO A 282 -0.84 -10.25 -5.88
N GLY A 283 -0.69 -10.78 -7.11
CA GLY A 283 -1.59 -10.44 -8.22
C GLY A 283 -1.61 -8.96 -8.58
N GLY A 284 -0.57 -8.22 -8.22
CA GLY A 284 -0.39 -6.82 -8.56
C GLY A 284 0.09 -6.62 -10.00
N ILE A 285 -0.19 -5.45 -10.55
CA ILE A 285 0.37 -5.04 -11.84
C ILE A 285 1.76 -4.45 -11.64
N PHE A 286 2.67 -4.78 -12.54
CA PHE A 286 4.00 -4.20 -12.54
C PHE A 286 3.95 -2.70 -12.85
N LEU A 287 4.50 -1.86 -11.97
CA LEU A 287 4.59 -0.41 -12.17
C LEU A 287 5.95 0.01 -12.73
N GLY A 288 7.01 -0.61 -12.26
CA GLY A 288 8.38 -0.22 -12.57
C GLY A 288 9.34 -0.65 -11.48
N TYR A 289 10.37 0.14 -11.26
CA TYR A 289 11.44 -0.20 -10.31
C TYR A 289 11.61 0.88 -9.24
N ASN A 290 11.91 0.44 -8.03
CA ASN A 290 12.34 1.33 -6.96
C ASN A 290 13.67 1.98 -7.35
N THR A 291 13.72 3.32 -7.33
CA THR A 291 14.93 4.05 -7.77
C THR A 291 16.09 3.93 -6.78
N LEU A 292 15.85 3.49 -5.54
CA LEU A 292 16.88 3.35 -4.52
C LEU A 292 17.66 2.04 -4.62
N ASP A 293 16.97 0.96 -4.99
CA ASP A 293 17.58 -0.38 -4.94
C ASP A 293 17.35 -1.24 -6.18
N GLY A 294 16.62 -0.71 -7.17
CA GLY A 294 16.31 -1.40 -8.41
C GLY A 294 15.30 -2.55 -8.27
N SER A 295 14.68 -2.73 -7.11
CA SER A 295 13.66 -3.77 -6.92
C SER A 295 12.39 -3.46 -7.74
N PRO A 296 11.74 -4.47 -8.35
CA PRO A 296 10.49 -4.26 -9.05
C PRO A 296 9.36 -3.95 -8.07
N ILE A 297 8.44 -3.10 -8.54
CA ILE A 297 7.27 -2.68 -7.79
C ILE A 297 6.02 -3.24 -8.49
N THR A 298 5.24 -4.01 -7.77
CA THR A 298 3.91 -4.45 -8.20
C THR A 298 2.86 -3.92 -7.25
N LEU A 299 1.81 -3.32 -7.82
CA LEU A 299 0.73 -2.70 -7.06
C LEU A 299 -0.60 -3.40 -7.37
N ASN A 300 -1.27 -3.85 -6.32
CA ASN A 300 -2.64 -4.33 -6.38
C ASN A 300 -3.57 -3.42 -5.56
N VAL A 301 -4.22 -2.48 -6.22
CA VAL A 301 -5.12 -1.53 -5.53
C VAL A 301 -6.28 -2.23 -4.83
N TRP A 302 -6.66 -3.43 -5.29
CA TRP A 302 -7.76 -4.21 -4.72
C TRP A 302 -7.46 -4.81 -3.35
N LEU A 303 -6.19 -4.77 -2.91
CA LEU A 303 -5.75 -5.18 -1.57
C LEU A 303 -5.76 -4.04 -0.55
N ARG A 304 -5.95 -2.79 -0.99
CA ARG A 304 -5.89 -1.60 -0.11
C ARG A 304 -7.18 -1.45 0.72
N LYS A 305 -7.10 -0.68 1.82
CA LYS A 305 -8.26 -0.31 2.67
C LYS A 305 -9.38 0.36 1.87
N ASN A 306 -9.02 1.14 0.87
CA ASN A 306 -9.90 1.56 -0.22
C ASN A 306 -9.13 1.45 -1.55
N TYR A 307 -9.86 1.42 -2.64
CA TYR A 307 -9.27 1.15 -3.97
C TYR A 307 -8.92 2.42 -4.74
N ASN A 308 -9.21 3.61 -4.16
CA ASN A 308 -9.03 4.88 -4.86
C ASN A 308 -7.56 5.28 -4.92
N MET A 309 -7.23 6.01 -5.99
CA MET A 309 -5.88 6.51 -6.24
C MET A 309 -5.92 8.00 -6.59
N PHE A 310 -4.96 8.75 -6.07
CA PHE A 310 -4.75 10.16 -6.36
C PHE A 310 -3.38 10.35 -7.01
N VAL A 311 -3.35 10.95 -8.21
CA VAL A 311 -2.14 11.13 -9.02
C VAL A 311 -1.90 12.60 -9.27
N LEU A 312 -0.80 13.11 -8.77
CA LEU A 312 -0.40 14.51 -8.81
C LEU A 312 0.88 14.71 -9.62
N GLY A 313 0.95 15.75 -10.42
CA GLY A 313 2.20 16.09 -11.10
C GLY A 313 2.02 17.27 -12.06
N ILE A 314 3.10 18.01 -12.29
CA ILE A 314 3.11 19.10 -13.26
C ILE A 314 2.83 18.61 -14.69
N PRO A 315 2.51 19.51 -15.64
CA PRO A 315 2.41 19.16 -17.06
C PRO A 315 3.67 18.45 -17.56
N GLY A 316 3.49 17.38 -18.35
CA GLY A 316 4.62 16.61 -18.90
C GLY A 316 5.32 15.66 -17.91
N ALA A 317 4.90 15.57 -16.64
CA ALA A 317 5.47 14.64 -15.67
C ALA A 317 5.13 13.15 -15.93
N GLY A 318 4.14 12.86 -16.80
CA GLY A 318 3.76 11.50 -17.19
C GLY A 318 2.45 10.98 -16.60
N LYS A 319 1.59 11.84 -16.02
CA LYS A 319 0.30 11.44 -15.40
C LYS A 319 -0.61 10.63 -16.32
N SER A 320 -0.94 11.16 -17.48
CA SER A 320 -1.86 10.51 -18.43
C SER A 320 -1.24 9.23 -19.02
N MET A 321 0.10 9.20 -19.22
CA MET A 321 0.83 7.98 -19.58
C MET A 321 0.66 6.93 -18.50
N PHE A 322 0.83 7.30 -17.21
CA PHE A 322 0.61 6.40 -16.09
C PHE A 322 -0.85 5.91 -16.06
N GLY A 323 -1.83 6.80 -16.14
CA GLY A 323 -3.26 6.43 -16.11
C GLY A 323 -3.63 5.44 -17.21
N LYS A 324 -3.15 5.67 -18.44
CA LYS A 324 -3.35 4.78 -19.59
C LYS A 324 -2.69 3.41 -19.37
N THR A 325 -1.43 3.40 -18.96
CA THR A 325 -0.67 2.17 -18.70
C THR A 325 -1.28 1.38 -17.54
N PHE A 326 -1.64 2.07 -16.46
CA PHE A 326 -2.26 1.47 -15.29
C PHE A 326 -3.59 0.77 -15.65
N LEU A 327 -4.47 1.45 -16.39
CA LEU A 327 -5.73 0.87 -16.83
C LEU A 327 -5.52 -0.33 -17.78
N LEU A 328 -4.64 -0.20 -18.77
CA LEU A 328 -4.36 -1.30 -19.70
C LEU A 328 -3.86 -2.55 -18.98
N ARG A 329 -2.91 -2.39 -18.06
CA ARG A 329 -2.34 -3.52 -17.29
C ARG A 329 -3.38 -4.18 -16.38
N ASN A 330 -4.26 -3.40 -15.77
CA ASN A 330 -5.39 -3.94 -15.01
C ASN A 330 -6.38 -4.71 -15.90
N LEU A 331 -6.68 -4.23 -17.11
CA LEU A 331 -7.53 -4.94 -18.08
C LEU A 331 -6.88 -6.25 -18.55
N MET A 332 -5.57 -6.29 -18.72
CA MET A 332 -4.85 -7.53 -19.04
C MET A 332 -4.91 -8.55 -17.90
N GLN A 333 -4.85 -8.09 -16.66
CA GLN A 333 -4.97 -8.92 -15.46
C GLN A 333 -6.41 -9.35 -15.19
N TYR A 334 -7.39 -8.49 -15.49
CA TYR A 334 -8.80 -8.69 -15.24
C TYR A 334 -9.61 -8.37 -16.51
N PRO A 335 -9.70 -9.31 -17.48
CA PRO A 335 -10.31 -9.06 -18.79
C PRO A 335 -11.77 -8.60 -18.75
N ASP A 336 -12.53 -9.02 -17.74
CA ASP A 336 -13.95 -8.65 -17.58
C ASP A 336 -14.16 -7.31 -16.85
N MET A 337 -13.08 -6.60 -16.52
CA MET A 337 -13.14 -5.34 -15.79
C MET A 337 -13.83 -4.27 -16.63
N GLU A 338 -14.67 -3.49 -15.98
CA GLU A 338 -15.33 -2.30 -16.53
C GLU A 338 -14.47 -1.06 -16.33
N TYR A 339 -14.61 -0.08 -17.20
CA TYR A 339 -13.98 1.22 -16.97
C TYR A 339 -14.82 2.39 -17.49
N TYR A 340 -14.62 3.53 -16.83
CA TYR A 340 -15.21 4.81 -17.19
C TYR A 340 -14.13 5.88 -17.14
N ILE A 341 -14.03 6.67 -18.20
CA ILE A 341 -13.02 7.72 -18.32
C ILE A 341 -13.72 9.05 -18.59
N ILE A 342 -13.38 10.09 -17.84
CA ILE A 342 -13.72 11.48 -18.17
C ILE A 342 -12.42 12.17 -18.59
N ASP A 343 -12.34 12.53 -19.86
CA ASP A 343 -11.12 12.95 -20.55
C ASP A 343 -11.30 14.34 -21.20
N PRO A 344 -10.94 15.41 -20.49
CA PRO A 344 -11.04 16.76 -21.02
C PRO A 344 -10.12 17.08 -22.20
N GLU A 345 -9.03 16.36 -22.36
CA GLU A 345 -7.99 16.66 -23.35
C GLU A 345 -7.92 15.63 -24.50
N ASN A 346 -8.81 14.62 -24.53
CA ASN A 346 -8.85 13.52 -25.51
C ASN A 346 -7.58 12.66 -25.56
N GLU A 347 -6.84 12.60 -24.47
CA GLU A 347 -5.60 11.82 -24.39
C GLU A 347 -5.82 10.31 -24.29
N PHE A 348 -6.98 9.86 -23.79
CA PHE A 348 -7.30 8.45 -23.58
C PHE A 348 -7.92 7.76 -24.79
N ILE A 349 -8.26 8.47 -25.88
CA ILE A 349 -8.85 7.90 -27.09
C ILE A 349 -8.06 6.69 -27.64
N PRO A 350 -6.72 6.71 -27.74
CA PRO A 350 -5.97 5.54 -28.21
C PRO A 350 -6.18 4.29 -27.36
N LEU A 351 -6.22 4.44 -26.03
CA LEU A 351 -6.48 3.35 -25.10
C LEU A 351 -7.90 2.79 -25.27
N ILE A 352 -8.91 3.67 -25.35
CA ILE A 352 -10.32 3.26 -25.49
C ILE A 352 -10.50 2.48 -26.79
N LYS A 353 -9.89 2.92 -27.88
CA LYS A 353 -9.88 2.20 -29.17
C LYS A 353 -9.19 0.85 -29.06
N ALA A 354 -8.02 0.79 -28.44
CA ALA A 354 -7.25 -0.44 -28.30
C ALA A 354 -7.95 -1.52 -27.42
N THR A 355 -8.85 -1.07 -26.55
CA THR A 355 -9.64 -1.95 -25.66
C THR A 355 -11.07 -2.14 -26.11
N GLU A 356 -11.40 -1.75 -27.36
CA GLU A 356 -12.73 -1.85 -27.96
C GLU A 356 -13.83 -1.17 -27.13
N GLY A 357 -13.47 -0.09 -26.44
CA GLY A 357 -14.40 0.71 -25.63
C GLY A 357 -15.21 1.69 -26.47
N GLN A 358 -16.34 2.12 -25.91
CA GLN A 358 -17.20 3.13 -26.48
C GLN A 358 -16.59 4.52 -26.28
N ILE A 359 -16.54 5.34 -27.34
CA ILE A 359 -16.10 6.72 -27.29
C ILE A 359 -17.33 7.63 -27.44
N ILE A 360 -17.58 8.46 -26.45
CA ILE A 360 -18.54 9.55 -26.51
C ILE A 360 -17.73 10.83 -26.70
N GLU A 361 -17.47 11.15 -27.97
CA GLU A 361 -16.72 12.35 -28.33
C GLU A 361 -17.67 13.55 -28.42
N VAL A 362 -17.46 14.54 -27.58
CA VAL A 362 -18.31 15.73 -27.48
C VAL A 362 -17.85 16.76 -28.52
N ARG A 363 -18.73 17.02 -29.47
CA ARG A 363 -18.54 18.03 -30.54
C ARG A 363 -19.80 18.83 -30.70
N GLU A 364 -19.69 20.13 -30.95
CA GLU A 364 -20.84 21.03 -31.14
C GLU A 364 -21.60 20.77 -32.46
N ASP A 365 -20.95 20.12 -33.42
CA ASP A 365 -21.52 19.75 -34.73
C ASP A 365 -22.18 18.35 -34.75
N ASN A 366 -22.23 17.65 -33.60
CA ASN A 366 -22.74 16.29 -33.51
C ASN A 366 -23.79 16.16 -32.38
N GLU A 367 -24.94 15.60 -32.71
CA GLU A 367 -25.97 15.27 -31.72
C GLU A 367 -25.58 14.01 -30.94
N LEU A 368 -25.49 14.13 -29.59
CA LEU A 368 -24.96 13.05 -28.76
C LEU A 368 -26.02 12.05 -28.27
N GLY A 369 -27.30 12.41 -28.29
CA GLY A 369 -28.39 11.53 -27.86
C GLY A 369 -28.33 11.14 -26.36
N LEU A 370 -27.70 11.95 -25.50
CA LEU A 370 -27.59 11.70 -24.08
C LEU A 370 -28.84 12.17 -23.33
N ASP A 371 -30.02 11.71 -23.72
CA ASP A 371 -31.29 12.10 -23.10
C ASP A 371 -31.40 11.54 -21.67
N PRO A 372 -31.56 12.39 -20.65
CA PRO A 372 -31.71 11.94 -19.26
C PRO A 372 -32.88 10.97 -19.01
N ILE A 373 -33.99 11.14 -19.76
CA ILE A 373 -35.18 10.30 -19.61
C ILE A 373 -34.93 8.89 -20.14
N HIS A 374 -34.07 8.77 -21.14
CA HIS A 374 -33.65 7.47 -21.67
C HIS A 374 -32.58 6.80 -20.79
N LEU A 375 -31.59 7.56 -20.35
CA LEU A 375 -30.39 7.04 -19.69
C LEU A 375 -30.62 6.65 -18.23
N PHE A 376 -31.63 7.23 -17.56
CA PHE A 376 -31.82 7.09 -16.12
C PHE A 376 -33.24 6.63 -15.74
N PRO A 377 -33.38 5.94 -14.59
CA PRO A 377 -34.69 5.78 -13.95
C PRO A 377 -35.36 7.14 -13.73
N LYS A 378 -36.68 7.19 -13.85
CA LYS A 378 -37.44 8.45 -13.78
C LYS A 378 -37.09 9.35 -12.59
N TYR A 379 -36.89 8.75 -11.42
CA TYR A 379 -36.51 9.50 -10.22
C TYR A 379 -35.14 10.20 -10.38
N ASP A 380 -34.16 9.48 -10.91
CA ASP A 380 -32.83 10.04 -11.14
C ASP A 380 -32.84 11.08 -12.25
N ALA A 381 -33.63 10.84 -13.31
CA ALA A 381 -33.83 11.79 -14.40
C ALA A 381 -34.41 13.13 -13.90
N ILE A 382 -35.39 13.11 -12.98
CA ILE A 382 -35.94 14.31 -12.33
C ILE A 382 -34.83 15.10 -11.62
N ASN A 383 -34.02 14.41 -10.82
CA ASN A 383 -32.93 15.06 -10.10
C ASN A 383 -31.90 15.66 -11.05
N ILE A 384 -31.49 14.92 -12.08
CA ILE A 384 -30.52 15.38 -13.07
C ILE A 384 -31.04 16.59 -13.85
N ILE A 385 -32.28 16.53 -14.37
CA ILE A 385 -32.89 17.65 -15.06
C ILE A 385 -32.99 18.88 -14.14
N SER A 386 -33.39 18.68 -12.89
CA SER A 386 -33.43 19.76 -11.89
C SER A 386 -32.07 20.39 -11.63
N MET A 387 -31.00 19.59 -11.56
CA MET A 387 -29.64 20.08 -11.39
C MET A 387 -29.12 20.85 -12.64
N LEU A 388 -29.45 20.35 -13.84
CA LEU A 388 -29.03 20.96 -15.06
C LEU A 388 -29.71 22.30 -15.33
N THR A 389 -30.98 22.43 -14.94
CA THR A 389 -31.84 23.59 -15.28
C THR A 389 -32.03 24.57 -14.13
N GLY A 390 -31.73 24.17 -12.88
CA GLY A 390 -32.01 25.00 -11.72
C GLY A 390 -33.51 25.18 -11.43
N ILE A 391 -34.36 24.25 -11.82
CA ILE A 391 -35.82 24.29 -11.56
C ILE A 391 -36.07 24.49 -10.05
N PRO A 392 -36.88 25.52 -9.70
CA PRO A 392 -37.22 25.78 -8.28
C PRO A 392 -38.06 24.67 -7.66
N PRO A 393 -38.04 24.52 -6.33
CA PRO A 393 -38.72 23.44 -5.63
C PRO A 393 -40.23 23.33 -5.95
N GLU A 394 -40.89 24.45 -6.20
CA GLU A 394 -42.31 24.53 -6.49
C GLU A 394 -42.70 23.82 -7.80
N LEU A 395 -41.82 23.87 -8.81
CA LEU A 395 -42.03 23.24 -10.11
C LEU A 395 -41.55 21.78 -10.19
N LYS A 396 -40.83 21.29 -9.17
CA LYS A 396 -40.40 19.88 -9.13
C LYS A 396 -41.55 18.87 -9.11
N GLY A 397 -42.68 19.22 -8.49
CA GLY A 397 -43.89 18.40 -8.49
C GLY A 397 -44.49 18.25 -9.89
N GLU A 398 -44.51 19.33 -10.66
CA GLU A 398 -44.96 19.32 -12.04
C GLU A 398 -44.00 18.53 -12.93
N LEU A 399 -42.68 18.76 -12.78
CA LEU A 399 -41.65 17.99 -13.49
C LEU A 399 -41.83 16.49 -13.23
N ALA A 400 -42.02 16.10 -11.98
CA ALA A 400 -42.19 14.70 -11.59
C ALA A 400 -43.47 14.06 -12.19
N SER A 401 -44.58 14.80 -12.27
CA SER A 401 -45.80 14.29 -12.91
C SER A 401 -45.70 14.21 -14.41
N THR A 402 -45.07 15.22 -15.06
CA THR A 402 -44.94 15.30 -16.52
C THR A 402 -43.96 14.26 -17.08
N ILE A 403 -42.88 13.97 -16.36
CA ILE A 403 -41.85 13.01 -16.80
C ILE A 403 -42.40 11.56 -16.83
N VAL A 404 -43.47 11.26 -16.09
CA VAL A 404 -44.11 9.94 -16.11
C VAL A 404 -44.62 9.61 -17.51
N SER A 405 -45.16 10.60 -18.22
CA SER A 405 -45.76 10.46 -19.56
C SER A 405 -44.79 10.69 -20.68
N ALA A 406 -43.61 11.29 -20.42
CA ALA A 406 -42.61 11.61 -21.42
C ALA A 406 -41.65 10.45 -21.67
N LYS A 407 -41.31 10.24 -22.95
CA LYS A 407 -40.32 9.23 -23.42
C LYS A 407 -38.97 9.90 -23.80
N SER A 408 -38.95 11.21 -23.92
CA SER A 408 -37.74 11.98 -24.23
C SER A 408 -37.82 13.38 -23.62
N LEU A 409 -36.66 14.03 -23.52
CA LEU A 409 -36.57 15.42 -23.07
C LEU A 409 -37.39 16.38 -23.96
N GLN A 410 -37.42 16.13 -25.29
CA GLN A 410 -38.23 16.88 -26.24
C GLN A 410 -39.73 16.70 -25.95
N GLU A 411 -40.18 15.49 -25.66
CA GLU A 411 -41.58 15.21 -25.33
C GLU A 411 -41.94 15.83 -23.97
N LEU A 412 -41.07 15.74 -22.98
CA LEU A 412 -41.22 16.45 -21.71
C LEU A 412 -41.43 17.96 -21.91
N TYR A 413 -40.58 18.58 -22.73
CA TYR A 413 -40.73 19.99 -23.05
C TYR A 413 -42.08 20.32 -23.68
N ASN A 414 -42.56 19.49 -24.63
CA ASN A 414 -43.85 19.69 -25.26
C ASN A 414 -45.05 19.63 -24.30
N LEU A 415 -44.98 18.70 -23.34
CA LEU A 415 -46.04 18.46 -22.34
C LEU A 415 -46.00 19.44 -21.17
N ALA A 416 -44.89 20.11 -20.91
CA ALA A 416 -44.70 21.02 -19.78
C ALA A 416 -45.53 22.30 -19.88
N SER A 417 -45.86 22.91 -18.74
CA SER A 417 -46.47 24.22 -18.64
C SER A 417 -45.56 25.32 -19.19
N LYS A 418 -46.12 26.54 -19.39
CA LYS A 418 -45.30 27.69 -19.83
C LYS A 418 -44.17 28.00 -18.83
N GLU A 419 -44.44 27.84 -17.54
CA GLU A 419 -43.47 28.11 -16.48
C GLU A 419 -42.32 27.09 -16.51
N LEU A 420 -42.64 25.82 -16.57
CA LEU A 420 -41.62 24.74 -16.60
C LEU A 420 -40.83 24.78 -17.92
N LYS A 421 -41.46 25.14 -19.05
CA LYS A 421 -40.80 25.32 -20.35
C LYS A 421 -39.66 26.34 -20.34
N GLN A 422 -39.75 27.39 -19.52
CA GLN A 422 -38.70 28.41 -19.41
C GLN A 422 -37.38 27.83 -18.90
N TYR A 423 -37.44 26.84 -18.06
CA TYR A 423 -36.25 26.13 -17.54
C TYR A 423 -35.75 25.05 -18.50
N LEU A 424 -36.64 24.35 -19.18
CA LEU A 424 -36.29 23.26 -20.08
C LEU A 424 -35.81 23.75 -21.47
N VAL A 425 -36.18 24.96 -21.89
CA VAL A 425 -35.89 25.47 -23.23
C VAL A 425 -34.43 25.41 -23.61
N ARG A 426 -33.56 25.66 -22.67
CA ARG A 426 -32.12 25.65 -22.87
C ARG A 426 -31.60 24.26 -23.25
N LEU A 427 -32.14 23.20 -22.68
CA LEU A 427 -31.72 21.81 -22.94
C LEU A 427 -32.28 21.28 -24.28
N VAL A 428 -33.36 21.86 -24.79
CA VAL A 428 -34.08 21.38 -25.98
C VAL A 428 -33.81 22.24 -27.22
N ASN A 429 -33.78 23.57 -27.04
CA ASN A 429 -33.64 24.54 -28.13
C ASN A 429 -32.46 25.52 -27.93
N GLY A 430 -31.67 25.35 -26.84
CA GLY A 430 -30.50 26.19 -26.55
C GLY A 430 -29.22 25.66 -27.18
N PRO A 431 -28.11 26.39 -26.96
CA PRO A 431 -26.79 26.01 -27.49
C PRO A 431 -26.32 24.62 -27.06
N GLU A 432 -26.73 24.14 -25.88
CA GLU A 432 -26.34 22.84 -25.33
C GLU A 432 -27.28 21.71 -25.74
N SER A 433 -28.33 21.97 -26.53
CA SER A 433 -29.34 20.98 -26.95
C SER A 433 -28.76 19.79 -27.70
N PHE A 434 -27.65 19.98 -28.45
CA PHE A 434 -26.97 18.93 -29.19
C PHE A 434 -26.53 17.75 -28.30
N ILE A 435 -26.34 17.99 -27.00
CA ILE A 435 -26.00 16.95 -26.02
C ILE A 435 -27.15 15.94 -25.89
N PHE A 436 -28.38 16.39 -25.91
CA PHE A 436 -29.57 15.60 -25.63
C PHE A 436 -30.30 15.14 -26.88
N LEU A 437 -30.16 15.88 -27.98
CA LEU A 437 -30.77 15.57 -29.26
C LEU A 437 -30.06 14.41 -29.98
N GLY A 438 -30.74 13.83 -30.95
CA GLY A 438 -30.25 12.71 -31.74
C GLY A 438 -30.81 11.38 -31.33
N LYS A 439 -30.24 10.28 -31.87
CA LYS A 439 -30.64 8.93 -31.54
C LYS A 439 -30.17 8.61 -30.11
N PRO A 440 -31.09 8.20 -29.20
CA PRO A 440 -30.68 7.84 -27.85
C PRO A 440 -29.55 6.82 -27.83
N GLN A 441 -28.51 7.09 -27.04
CA GLN A 441 -27.35 6.20 -26.89
C GLN A 441 -27.44 5.47 -25.56
N ASP A 442 -27.16 4.17 -25.60
CA ASP A 442 -26.86 3.41 -24.38
C ASP A 442 -25.39 3.57 -24.03
N ILE A 443 -25.12 3.75 -22.74
CA ILE A 443 -23.75 3.85 -22.23
C ILE A 443 -23.32 2.48 -21.75
N GLY A 444 -22.28 1.94 -22.40
CA GLY A 444 -21.70 0.63 -22.11
C GLY A 444 -20.92 0.59 -20.80
N THR A 445 -20.24 -0.55 -20.58
CA THR A 445 -19.43 -0.81 -19.39
C THR A 445 -17.94 -0.45 -19.55
N ARG A 446 -17.53 -0.11 -20.79
CA ARG A 446 -16.20 0.39 -21.14
C ARG A 446 -16.38 1.63 -22.00
N VAL A 447 -16.29 2.80 -21.39
CA VAL A 447 -16.63 4.05 -22.07
C VAL A 447 -15.73 5.19 -21.64
N GLY A 448 -15.39 6.04 -22.62
CA GLY A 448 -14.74 7.33 -22.39
C GLY A 448 -15.60 8.49 -22.87
N PHE A 449 -15.80 9.48 -21.99
CA PHE A 449 -16.38 10.77 -22.30
C PHE A 449 -15.24 11.72 -22.65
N CYS A 450 -15.06 11.94 -23.94
CA CYS A 450 -13.97 12.72 -24.49
C CYS A 450 -14.46 14.13 -24.79
N LEU A 451 -14.11 15.09 -23.93
CA LEU A 451 -14.65 16.45 -23.98
C LEU A 451 -13.95 17.32 -25.04
N GLY A 452 -12.73 17.00 -25.40
CA GLY A 452 -11.95 17.68 -26.40
C GLY A 452 -11.68 19.14 -26.06
N ARG A 453 -11.51 19.93 -27.12
CA ARG A 453 -11.25 21.37 -27.00
C ARG A 453 -12.52 22.22 -26.87
N ILE A 454 -13.53 21.70 -26.17
CA ILE A 454 -14.74 22.46 -25.92
C ILE A 454 -14.42 23.65 -25.03
N LEU A 455 -14.73 24.85 -25.51
CA LEU A 455 -14.47 26.08 -24.77
C LEU A 455 -15.54 26.37 -23.72
N SER A 456 -16.78 25.91 -23.97
CA SER A 456 -17.91 26.16 -23.06
C SER A 456 -17.78 25.42 -21.74
N SER A 457 -17.63 26.16 -20.64
CA SER A 457 -17.65 25.62 -19.28
C SER A 457 -18.98 24.92 -18.95
N GLU A 458 -20.08 25.41 -19.55
CA GLU A 458 -21.41 24.87 -19.32
C GLU A 458 -21.58 23.49 -19.97
N VAL A 459 -21.09 23.29 -21.19
CA VAL A 459 -21.09 21.97 -21.84
C VAL A 459 -20.27 20.98 -21.01
N LYS A 460 -19.08 21.39 -20.54
CA LYS A 460 -18.26 20.56 -19.65
C LYS A 460 -19.01 20.19 -18.38
N ARG A 461 -19.70 21.14 -17.73
CA ARG A 461 -20.53 20.92 -16.55
C ARG A 461 -21.63 19.87 -16.80
N ILE A 462 -22.41 20.06 -17.87
CA ILE A 462 -23.53 19.20 -18.25
C ILE A 462 -23.04 17.77 -18.48
N ILE A 463 -22.02 17.58 -19.32
CA ILE A 463 -21.47 16.25 -19.63
C ILE A 463 -20.91 15.59 -18.37
N SER A 464 -20.23 16.34 -17.52
CA SER A 464 -19.67 15.79 -16.27
C SER A 464 -20.76 15.31 -15.31
N ILE A 465 -21.84 16.08 -15.15
CA ILE A 465 -23.00 15.66 -14.34
C ILE A 465 -23.60 14.37 -14.94
N MET A 466 -23.86 14.35 -16.23
CA MET A 466 -24.44 13.19 -16.92
C MET A 466 -23.57 11.94 -16.80
N ALA A 467 -22.25 12.08 -17.04
CA ALA A 467 -21.29 10.99 -16.94
C ALA A 467 -21.21 10.44 -15.51
N LEU A 468 -20.97 11.32 -14.51
CA LEU A 468 -20.84 10.90 -13.12
C LEU A 468 -22.13 10.31 -12.55
N ALA A 469 -23.29 10.89 -12.89
CA ALA A 469 -24.57 10.35 -12.50
C ALA A 469 -24.80 8.95 -13.08
N LYS A 470 -24.43 8.73 -14.36
CA LYS A 470 -24.53 7.42 -15.01
C LYS A 470 -23.58 6.40 -14.38
N ILE A 471 -22.32 6.78 -14.17
CA ILE A 471 -21.33 5.95 -13.49
C ILE A 471 -21.84 5.56 -12.10
N TRP A 472 -22.30 6.53 -11.32
CA TRP A 472 -22.78 6.27 -9.97
C TRP A 472 -24.04 5.40 -9.94
N ASN A 473 -24.97 5.61 -10.86
CA ASN A 473 -26.14 4.76 -11.00
C ASN A 473 -25.75 3.31 -11.34
N THR A 474 -24.83 3.14 -12.30
CA THR A 474 -24.30 1.82 -12.67
C THR A 474 -23.64 1.13 -11.48
N ILE A 475 -22.80 1.85 -10.71
CA ILE A 475 -22.16 1.31 -9.49
C ILE A 475 -23.21 0.84 -8.47
N LYS A 476 -24.28 1.61 -8.25
CA LYS A 476 -25.33 1.26 -7.29
C LYS A 476 -26.15 0.03 -7.70
N THR A 477 -26.48 -0.09 -8.97
CA THR A 477 -27.49 -1.03 -9.47
C THR A 477 -26.92 -2.32 -10.05
N SER A 478 -25.68 -2.31 -10.57
CA SER A 478 -25.08 -3.48 -11.21
C SER A 478 -24.53 -4.49 -10.21
N GLN A 479 -24.25 -5.69 -10.71
CA GLN A 479 -23.57 -6.75 -9.96
C GLN A 479 -22.16 -6.32 -9.56
N LEU A 480 -21.62 -7.00 -8.54
CA LEU A 480 -20.23 -6.77 -8.10
C LEU A 480 -19.27 -7.14 -9.23
N ASN A 481 -18.61 -6.13 -9.77
CA ASN A 481 -17.55 -6.29 -10.75
C ASN A 481 -16.44 -5.29 -10.48
N ARG A 482 -15.20 -5.59 -10.90
CA ARG A 482 -14.11 -4.63 -10.82
C ARG A 482 -14.34 -3.49 -11.79
N ARG A 483 -14.22 -2.26 -11.30
CA ARG A 483 -14.38 -1.03 -12.10
C ARG A 483 -13.27 -0.06 -11.81
N ILE A 484 -12.70 0.51 -12.87
CA ILE A 484 -11.79 1.65 -12.76
C ILE A 484 -12.47 2.87 -13.36
N ILE A 485 -12.54 3.94 -12.59
CA ILE A 485 -13.07 5.24 -13.01
C ILE A 485 -11.89 6.20 -13.03
N ILE A 486 -11.54 6.71 -14.21
CA ILE A 486 -10.46 7.70 -14.37
C ILE A 486 -11.06 9.05 -14.65
N ILE A 487 -10.65 10.03 -13.88
CA ILE A 487 -11.00 11.44 -14.13
C ILE A 487 -9.71 12.20 -14.34
N ASP A 488 -9.48 12.59 -15.58
CA ASP A 488 -8.34 13.44 -15.90
C ASP A 488 -8.67 14.90 -15.62
N GLU A 489 -7.67 15.67 -15.25
CA GLU A 489 -7.79 17.07 -14.81
C GLU A 489 -8.89 17.28 -13.75
N ALA A 490 -8.91 16.44 -12.72
CA ALA A 490 -9.96 16.39 -11.70
C ALA A 490 -10.26 17.74 -11.04
N TRP A 491 -9.27 18.65 -10.96
CA TRP A 491 -9.45 20.00 -10.41
C TRP A 491 -10.56 20.79 -11.12
N MET A 492 -10.78 20.55 -12.42
CA MET A 492 -11.80 21.26 -13.22
C MET A 492 -13.23 21.02 -12.71
N PHE A 493 -13.44 19.89 -12.05
CA PHE A 493 -14.74 19.41 -11.60
C PHE A 493 -15.05 19.76 -10.14
N LEU A 494 -14.04 20.17 -9.36
CA LEU A 494 -14.22 20.46 -7.94
C LEU A 494 -14.82 21.82 -7.63
N ASN A 495 -14.76 22.73 -8.59
CA ASN A 495 -15.35 24.07 -8.46
C ASN A 495 -16.87 24.08 -8.71
N GLU A 496 -17.43 23.00 -9.24
CA GLU A 496 -18.87 22.84 -9.45
C GLU A 496 -19.46 21.96 -8.35
N PRO A 497 -20.31 22.52 -7.44
CA PRO A 497 -20.78 21.80 -6.26
C PRO A 497 -21.51 20.47 -6.58
N SER A 498 -22.30 20.46 -7.65
CA SER A 498 -23.04 19.28 -8.08
C SER A 498 -22.14 18.14 -8.49
N VAL A 499 -21.09 18.46 -9.27
CA VAL A 499 -20.09 17.51 -9.74
C VAL A 499 -19.21 17.03 -8.60
N ALA A 500 -18.76 17.95 -7.76
CA ALA A 500 -17.95 17.66 -6.59
C ALA A 500 -18.66 16.67 -5.61
N ASN A 501 -19.97 16.84 -5.39
CA ASN A 501 -20.77 15.94 -4.56
C ASN A 501 -20.82 14.52 -5.15
N TYR A 502 -21.00 14.34 -6.45
CA TYR A 502 -20.93 13.01 -7.09
C TYR A 502 -19.57 12.35 -6.88
N LEU A 503 -18.48 13.12 -7.04
CA LEU A 503 -17.13 12.62 -6.80
C LEU A 503 -16.94 12.16 -5.37
N ALA A 504 -17.44 12.93 -4.41
CA ALA A 504 -17.38 12.57 -2.98
C ALA A 504 -18.18 11.28 -2.70
N GLU A 505 -19.40 11.14 -3.24
CA GLU A 505 -20.21 9.94 -3.09
C GLU A 505 -19.56 8.71 -3.72
N ILE A 506 -19.03 8.83 -4.94
CA ILE A 506 -18.31 7.75 -5.62
C ILE A 506 -17.09 7.34 -4.79
N SER A 507 -16.30 8.31 -4.33
CA SER A 507 -15.10 8.07 -3.52
C SER A 507 -15.41 7.30 -2.24
N ALA A 508 -16.46 7.69 -1.51
CA ALA A 508 -16.86 7.05 -0.26
C ALA A 508 -17.51 5.67 -0.47
N GLY A 509 -18.26 5.49 -1.57
CA GLY A 509 -19.04 4.28 -1.84
C GLY A 509 -18.35 3.23 -2.70
N SER A 510 -17.30 3.59 -3.43
CA SER A 510 -16.65 2.77 -4.47
C SER A 510 -16.16 1.42 -3.96
N ARG A 511 -15.51 1.38 -2.79
CA ARG A 511 -14.98 0.14 -2.21
C ARG A 511 -16.04 -0.96 -2.06
N LYS A 512 -17.22 -0.62 -1.54
CA LYS A 512 -18.31 -1.59 -1.31
C LYS A 512 -18.82 -2.24 -2.60
N LYS A 513 -18.45 -1.68 -3.75
CA LYS A 513 -18.90 -2.08 -5.07
C LYS A 513 -17.76 -2.48 -6.00
N PHE A 514 -16.59 -2.83 -5.46
CA PHE A 514 -15.40 -3.18 -6.23
C PHE A 514 -15.03 -2.13 -7.30
N SER A 515 -15.15 -0.87 -6.95
CA SER A 515 -14.82 0.25 -7.83
C SER A 515 -13.65 1.05 -7.30
N SER A 516 -12.75 1.49 -8.19
CA SER A 516 -11.58 2.33 -7.91
C SER A 516 -11.75 3.65 -8.64
N LEU A 517 -11.73 4.76 -7.90
CA LEU A 517 -11.71 6.11 -8.45
C LEU A 517 -10.25 6.58 -8.53
N ILE A 518 -9.79 6.87 -9.74
CA ILE A 518 -8.46 7.39 -10.02
C ILE A 518 -8.58 8.82 -10.49
N LEU A 519 -8.03 9.74 -9.72
CA LEU A 519 -8.04 11.16 -9.99
C LEU A 519 -6.65 11.60 -10.43
N LEU A 520 -6.55 12.16 -11.63
CA LEU A 520 -5.32 12.73 -12.17
C LEU A 520 -5.45 14.25 -12.16
N THR A 521 -4.42 14.99 -11.70
CA THR A 521 -4.46 16.45 -11.69
C THR A 521 -3.09 17.08 -11.84
N GLN A 522 -3.04 18.22 -12.52
CA GLN A 522 -1.85 19.08 -12.66
C GLN A 522 -1.84 20.20 -11.64
N GLN A 523 -2.96 20.47 -10.98
CA GLN A 523 -3.13 21.61 -10.09
C GLN A 523 -3.50 21.15 -8.66
N PRO A 524 -2.53 20.63 -7.91
CA PRO A 524 -2.78 20.14 -6.56
C PRO A 524 -3.33 21.23 -5.64
N GLN A 525 -2.88 22.47 -5.77
CA GLN A 525 -3.35 23.58 -4.94
C GLN A 525 -4.85 23.83 -5.09
N GLN A 526 -5.40 23.74 -6.29
CA GLN A 526 -6.84 23.92 -6.51
C GLN A 526 -7.65 22.78 -5.86
N VAL A 527 -7.12 21.57 -5.89
CA VAL A 527 -7.76 20.44 -5.20
C VAL A 527 -7.70 20.63 -3.69
N LEU A 528 -6.53 20.96 -3.14
CA LEU A 528 -6.31 21.14 -1.70
C LEU A 528 -7.09 22.33 -1.12
N ALA A 529 -7.41 23.33 -1.94
CA ALA A 529 -8.20 24.49 -1.53
C ALA A 529 -9.68 24.15 -1.26
N THR A 530 -10.18 23.02 -1.78
CA THR A 530 -11.59 22.63 -1.63
C THR A 530 -11.75 21.56 -0.53
N GLN A 531 -12.87 21.60 0.22
CA GLN A 531 -13.17 20.59 1.22
C GLN A 531 -13.38 19.21 0.58
N VAL A 532 -14.05 19.16 -0.57
CA VAL A 532 -14.26 17.91 -1.32
C VAL A 532 -12.93 17.33 -1.80
N GLY A 533 -12.02 18.16 -2.31
CA GLY A 533 -10.70 17.72 -2.72
C GLY A 533 -9.91 17.06 -1.61
N LYS A 534 -9.95 17.60 -0.40
CA LYS A 534 -9.34 16.96 0.78
C LYS A 534 -9.97 15.61 1.11
N ILE A 535 -11.29 15.52 1.09
CA ILE A 535 -12.03 14.25 1.28
C ILE A 535 -11.61 13.21 0.22
N LEU A 536 -11.45 13.61 -1.04
CA LEU A 536 -11.03 12.70 -2.11
C LEU A 536 -9.61 12.18 -1.89
N ILE A 537 -8.70 13.04 -1.44
CA ILE A 537 -7.32 12.66 -1.10
C ILE A 537 -7.31 11.69 0.09
N ASP A 538 -8.05 11.99 1.15
CA ASP A 538 -8.12 11.17 2.36
C ASP A 538 -8.75 9.79 2.08
N ASN A 539 -9.74 9.76 1.18
CA ASN A 539 -10.36 8.53 0.68
C ASN A 539 -9.54 7.80 -0.39
N SER A 540 -8.31 8.19 -0.65
CA SER A 540 -7.41 7.50 -1.60
C SER A 540 -6.30 6.80 -0.84
N ALA A 541 -6.35 5.46 -0.74
CA ALA A 541 -5.30 4.69 -0.06
C ALA A 541 -3.96 4.71 -0.82
N THR A 542 -4.02 4.96 -2.12
CA THR A 542 -2.83 5.09 -2.97
C THR A 542 -2.68 6.52 -3.47
N LYS A 543 -1.51 7.11 -3.28
CA LYS A 543 -1.13 8.40 -3.86
C LYS A 543 0.14 8.22 -4.69
N LEU A 544 0.15 8.87 -5.86
CA LEU A 544 1.31 8.88 -6.74
C LEU A 544 1.69 10.32 -7.03
N LEU A 545 2.79 10.76 -6.45
CA LEU A 545 3.32 12.12 -6.61
C LEU A 545 4.43 12.08 -7.66
N LEU A 546 4.14 12.51 -8.87
CA LEU A 546 5.15 12.75 -9.89
C LEU A 546 5.85 14.09 -9.61
N LYS A 547 6.76 14.51 -10.49
CA LYS A 547 7.46 15.79 -10.38
C LYS A 547 6.52 16.94 -10.01
N GLN A 548 6.93 17.75 -9.04
CA GLN A 548 6.17 18.90 -8.53
C GLN A 548 6.93 20.21 -8.78
N ASP A 549 6.20 21.32 -8.80
CA ASP A 549 6.79 22.64 -8.74
C ASP A 549 7.16 23.01 -7.31
N ILE A 550 8.23 23.78 -7.14
CA ILE A 550 8.72 24.19 -5.83
C ILE A 550 7.65 24.93 -5.00
N ASN A 551 6.75 25.67 -5.68
CA ASN A 551 5.68 26.43 -5.02
C ASN A 551 4.54 25.54 -4.51
N THR A 552 4.42 24.30 -4.99
CA THR A 552 3.38 23.34 -4.55
C THR A 552 3.85 22.46 -3.40
N ILE A 553 5.17 22.32 -3.20
CA ILE A 553 5.76 21.43 -2.18
C ILE A 553 5.30 21.77 -0.75
N PRO A 554 5.20 23.04 -0.32
CA PRO A 554 4.71 23.34 1.03
C PRO A 554 3.31 22.82 1.32
N ASP A 555 2.37 22.96 0.37
CA ASP A 555 1.00 22.48 0.52
C ASP A 555 0.94 20.95 0.58
N LEU A 556 1.74 20.28 -0.28
CA LEU A 556 1.87 18.83 -0.28
C LEU A 556 2.54 18.32 1.02
N THR A 557 3.51 19.06 1.53
CA THR A 557 4.19 18.75 2.80
C THR A 557 3.20 18.74 3.95
N GLN A 558 2.36 19.76 4.03
CA GLN A 558 1.33 19.83 5.07
C GLN A 558 0.29 18.71 4.91
N GLN A 559 -0.15 18.42 3.69
CA GLN A 559 -1.19 17.41 3.45
C GLN A 559 -0.71 15.98 3.67
N PHE A 560 0.53 15.67 3.25
CA PHE A 560 1.06 14.30 3.27
C PHE A 560 2.12 14.07 4.34
N LEU A 561 2.40 15.08 5.19
CA LEU A 561 3.41 15.04 6.24
C LEU A 561 4.77 14.61 5.68
N LEU A 562 5.23 15.33 4.64
CA LEU A 562 6.49 14.98 3.96
C LEU A 562 7.70 15.45 4.77
N GLU A 563 8.66 14.56 4.94
CA GLU A 563 9.97 14.86 5.49
C GLU A 563 10.83 15.71 4.51
N GLN A 564 11.87 16.36 5.02
CA GLN A 564 12.71 17.25 4.21
C GLN A 564 13.29 16.55 2.97
N TRP A 565 13.76 15.32 3.12
CA TRP A 565 14.32 14.54 2.00
C TRP A 565 13.26 14.16 0.95
N GLU A 566 12.00 13.91 1.36
CA GLU A 566 10.89 13.64 0.43
C GLU A 566 10.53 14.88 -0.39
N GLN A 567 10.57 16.05 0.23
CA GLN A 567 10.37 17.36 -0.44
C GLN A 567 11.44 17.58 -1.50
N GLU A 568 12.72 17.36 -1.15
CA GLU A 568 13.82 17.45 -2.09
C GLU A 568 13.71 16.43 -3.24
N LEU A 569 13.26 15.22 -2.93
CA LEU A 569 13.02 14.18 -3.92
C LEU A 569 11.98 14.62 -4.94
N LEU A 570 10.81 15.09 -4.48
CA LEU A 570 9.70 15.51 -5.36
C LEU A 570 10.11 16.60 -6.35
N PHE A 571 10.98 17.51 -5.92
CA PHE A 571 11.51 18.55 -6.81
C PHE A 571 12.49 17.99 -7.84
N LYS A 572 13.30 17.00 -7.47
CA LYS A 572 14.33 16.42 -8.33
C LYS A 572 13.82 15.31 -9.27
N LEU A 573 12.60 14.83 -9.09
CA LEU A 573 12.04 13.79 -9.95
C LEU A 573 12.10 14.18 -11.43
N GLU A 574 12.40 13.19 -12.27
CA GLU A 574 12.37 13.29 -13.72
C GLU A 574 11.04 12.78 -14.28
N THR A 575 10.80 12.99 -15.59
CA THR A 575 9.61 12.46 -16.27
C THR A 575 9.56 10.94 -16.15
N GLY A 576 8.43 10.42 -15.69
CA GLY A 576 8.23 9.00 -15.45
C GLY A 576 8.75 8.50 -14.09
N GLN A 577 9.33 9.39 -13.28
CA GLN A 577 9.62 9.10 -11.87
C GLN A 577 8.49 9.64 -10.98
N ALA A 578 8.21 8.92 -9.93
CA ALA A 578 7.18 9.28 -8.96
C ALA A 578 7.55 8.85 -7.55
N TYR A 579 6.89 9.45 -6.57
CA TYR A 579 6.87 9.00 -5.20
C TYR A 579 5.53 8.32 -4.92
N LEU A 580 5.57 7.02 -4.71
CA LEU A 580 4.40 6.20 -4.45
C LEU A 580 4.15 6.12 -2.94
N MET A 581 2.94 6.40 -2.54
CA MET A 581 2.45 6.23 -1.18
C MET A 581 1.25 5.27 -1.25
N ALA A 582 1.39 4.07 -0.69
CA ALA A 582 0.36 3.05 -0.64
C ALA A 582 0.17 2.61 0.82
N GLU A 583 -0.78 3.24 1.52
CA GLU A 583 -1.00 3.09 2.97
C GLU A 583 0.28 3.42 3.76
N HIS A 584 0.89 2.45 4.41
CA HIS A 584 2.11 2.61 5.20
C HIS A 584 3.40 2.47 4.38
N ILE A 585 3.30 2.18 3.09
CA ILE A 585 4.46 2.00 2.21
C ILE A 585 4.66 3.28 1.42
N ARG A 586 5.85 3.86 1.53
CA ARG A 586 6.30 5.03 0.78
C ARG A 586 7.60 4.68 0.07
N LEU A 587 7.68 4.93 -1.25
CA LEU A 587 8.89 4.62 -1.99
C LEU A 587 8.98 5.40 -3.33
N PRO A 588 10.17 5.75 -3.78
CA PRO A 588 10.36 6.33 -5.09
C PRO A 588 10.34 5.25 -6.17
N VAL A 589 9.61 5.51 -7.26
CA VAL A 589 9.43 4.58 -8.37
C VAL A 589 9.82 5.21 -9.70
N GLN A 590 10.61 4.48 -10.49
CA GLN A 590 10.76 4.71 -11.92
C GLN A 590 9.66 3.92 -12.63
N ILE A 591 8.63 4.61 -13.09
CA ILE A 591 7.52 4.01 -13.85
C ILE A 591 8.09 3.51 -15.18
N THR A 592 7.89 2.24 -15.46
CA THR A 592 8.40 1.60 -16.68
C THR A 592 7.25 1.37 -17.66
N VAL A 593 7.43 1.85 -18.87
CA VAL A 593 6.49 1.70 -19.99
C VAL A 593 7.16 0.85 -21.07
N THR A 594 6.49 -0.16 -21.60
CA THR A 594 7.02 -0.95 -22.71
C THR A 594 7.03 -0.14 -24.00
N LYS A 595 7.85 -0.55 -24.98
CA LYS A 595 7.89 0.13 -26.30
C LYS A 595 6.52 0.16 -26.96
N ASN A 596 5.73 -0.89 -26.83
CA ASN A 596 4.39 -0.96 -27.42
C ASN A 596 3.41 -0.03 -26.70
N GLU A 597 3.43 0.02 -25.37
CA GLU A 597 2.62 0.95 -24.58
C GLU A 597 3.01 2.40 -24.90
N TYR A 598 4.32 2.69 -25.00
CA TYR A 598 4.80 4.03 -25.34
C TYR A 598 4.29 4.47 -26.70
N LYS A 599 4.44 3.64 -27.75
CA LYS A 599 3.93 3.94 -29.11
C LYS A 599 2.42 4.15 -29.11
N LEU A 600 1.67 3.33 -28.37
CA LEU A 600 0.23 3.44 -28.31
C LEU A 600 -0.26 4.72 -27.61
N PHE A 601 0.49 5.21 -26.60
CA PHE A 601 0.01 6.24 -25.68
C PHE A 601 0.73 7.58 -25.78
N THR A 602 1.84 7.67 -26.54
CA THR A 602 2.57 8.92 -26.66
C THR A 602 1.71 10.00 -27.30
N THR A 603 1.74 11.19 -26.73
CA THR A 603 1.10 12.39 -27.26
C THR A 603 2.12 13.43 -27.70
N LYS A 604 3.42 13.08 -27.67
CA LYS A 604 4.49 13.99 -28.06
C LYS A 604 4.47 14.19 -29.58
N PRO A 605 4.38 15.43 -30.08
CA PRO A 605 4.32 15.71 -31.51
C PRO A 605 5.51 15.18 -32.32
N ILE A 606 6.71 15.17 -31.71
CA ILE A 606 7.94 14.67 -32.35
C ILE A 606 7.82 13.17 -32.64
N ASP A 607 7.38 12.38 -31.66
CA ASP A 607 7.26 10.93 -31.80
C ASP A 607 6.17 10.56 -32.84
N LEU A 608 5.10 11.37 -32.94
CA LEU A 608 4.03 11.17 -33.91
C LEU A 608 4.42 11.58 -35.35
N MET A 609 5.47 12.41 -35.51
CA MET A 609 6.01 12.79 -36.83
C MET A 609 6.99 11.77 -37.40
N GLU A 610 7.69 11.00 -36.54
CA GLU A 610 8.63 9.97 -36.98
C GLU A 610 7.94 8.68 -37.47
N GLU A 611 6.65 8.50 -37.21
CA GLU A 611 5.84 7.36 -37.69
C GLU A 611 5.11 7.62 -39.02
N LYS A 612 5.22 8.81 -39.59
CA LYS A 612 4.70 9.17 -40.93
C LYS A 612 5.80 9.12 -41.97
#